data_55f0d7aee82f9a8b99fe8f1d27135a1a
#
_entry.id   55f0d7aee82f9a8b99fe8f1d27135a1a
#
_cell.length_a   1.000
_cell.length_b   1.000
_cell.length_c   1.000
_cell.angle_alpha   90.00
_cell.angle_beta   90.00
_cell.angle_gamma   90.00
#
_symmetry.space_group_name_H-M   'P 1'
#
loop_
_entity.id
_entity.type
_entity.pdbx_description
1 polymer ?
#
loop_
_entity_poly.entity_id
_entity_poly.type
_entity_poly.pdbx_seq_one_letter_code
_entity_poly.pdbx_strand_id
1 'polypeptide(L)'
;MHTETSTSSGTHHHFDVLIVGAGPAGLSLAQALKPLSLRVALVEQSPRDSLAAPTFDGREIALTQHSVGLMKQLDMWDRLPPPAVSPLCDARVMDGADPFAMTISHQDAPAISTAAGAPSQLGFLVGNHHIRKAAFDAVQPLDGSALLAAAPTDDGNMVGTWLFAGQAVQAVHSNAPSSTPDGCAQVVLANGQVLTADLLVAADSRHSSTRRALGIAADMHDFGRSMLVCTMTHPVPHHHAAWEWFDYGQTLALLPMNPCPETGLYRSSVVLTLPSSAMQGVQGLEEAAFNAELTRRFADRLGPLKLASTRHVYPLVAVYPRRLVGPRLACVGDAACGMHPVTAHGFNLGLKSVEALVAELTRGRRLGRALGDATVLARYERAHWLASRPTYLATQLVTHLFTHETAPARLLRHAALRIGQRFAPFRRAVAASLTGA
;
A
#
# COMPACT_ATOMS: atom_id res chain seq x y z
N MET A 1 -55.74 -15.65 -13.44
CA MET A 1 -55.09 -14.33 -13.49
C MET A 1 -53.62 -14.59 -13.13
N HIS A 2 -52.82 -14.91 -14.14
CA HIS A 2 -51.35 -15.12 -13.97
C HIS A 2 -50.68 -13.77 -14.10
N THR A 3 -50.13 -13.28 -13.00
CA THR A 3 -49.22 -12.14 -13.00
C THR A 3 -47.89 -12.58 -13.55
N GLU A 4 -47.62 -12.24 -14.82
CA GLU A 4 -46.29 -12.33 -15.40
C GLU A 4 -45.40 -11.31 -14.68
N THR A 5 -44.46 -11.82 -13.88
CA THR A 5 -43.31 -11.06 -13.39
C THR A 5 -42.40 -10.75 -14.58
N SER A 6 -42.52 -9.54 -15.10
CA SER A 6 -41.59 -8.99 -16.08
C SER A 6 -40.19 -8.95 -15.47
N THR A 7 -39.35 -9.94 -15.78
CA THR A 7 -37.89 -9.88 -15.58
C THR A 7 -37.35 -8.85 -16.55
N SER A 8 -37.06 -7.64 -16.06
CA SER A 8 -36.27 -6.68 -16.81
C SER A 8 -34.94 -7.33 -17.19
N SER A 9 -34.73 -7.58 -18.47
CA SER A 9 -33.44 -7.97 -19.02
C SER A 9 -32.46 -6.82 -18.88
N GLY A 10 -31.90 -6.65 -17.68
CA GLY A 10 -30.80 -5.72 -17.45
C GLY A 10 -29.63 -6.17 -18.32
N THR A 11 -29.12 -5.28 -19.16
CA THR A 11 -27.91 -5.50 -19.95
C THR A 11 -26.75 -5.84 -19.00
N HIS A 12 -26.32 -7.10 -18.99
CA HIS A 12 -25.19 -7.55 -18.21
C HIS A 12 -23.90 -7.28 -18.99
N HIS A 13 -23.09 -6.36 -18.51
CA HIS A 13 -21.74 -6.15 -19.08
C HIS A 13 -20.77 -7.16 -18.46
N HIS A 14 -20.18 -8.01 -19.30
CA HIS A 14 -19.20 -8.99 -18.89
C HIS A 14 -17.77 -8.51 -19.14
N PHE A 15 -16.89 -8.70 -18.18
CA PHE A 15 -15.47 -8.37 -18.21
C PHE A 15 -14.63 -9.63 -17.96
N ASP A 16 -13.38 -9.62 -18.41
CA ASP A 16 -12.43 -10.67 -18.03
C ASP A 16 -12.03 -10.54 -16.56
N VAL A 17 -11.75 -9.31 -16.12
CA VAL A 17 -11.37 -9.00 -14.73
C VAL A 17 -12.16 -7.80 -14.21
N LEU A 18 -12.73 -7.94 -13.01
CA LEU A 18 -13.36 -6.86 -12.28
C LEU A 18 -12.56 -6.58 -11.00
N ILE A 19 -12.08 -5.35 -10.85
CA ILE A 19 -11.27 -4.91 -9.72
C ILE A 19 -12.10 -3.95 -8.87
N VAL A 20 -12.30 -4.28 -7.60
CA VAL A 20 -12.95 -3.38 -6.63
C VAL A 20 -11.88 -2.61 -5.86
N GLY A 21 -11.86 -1.29 -6.07
CA GLY A 21 -10.89 -0.35 -5.51
C GLY A 21 -9.89 0.14 -6.56
N ALA A 22 -9.93 1.45 -6.86
CA ALA A 22 -8.97 2.15 -7.73
C ALA A 22 -7.89 2.89 -6.90
N GLY A 23 -7.49 2.30 -5.78
CA GLY A 23 -6.29 2.69 -5.05
C GLY A 23 -5.01 2.31 -5.79
N PRO A 24 -3.81 2.61 -5.24
CA PRO A 24 -2.54 2.33 -5.91
C PRO A 24 -2.38 0.87 -6.35
N ALA A 25 -2.81 -0.10 -5.54
CA ALA A 25 -2.73 -1.52 -5.88
C ALA A 25 -3.68 -1.92 -7.02
N GLY A 26 -4.95 -1.46 -6.98
CA GLY A 26 -5.93 -1.75 -8.03
C GLY A 26 -5.56 -1.13 -9.37
N LEU A 27 -5.09 0.12 -9.37
CA LEU A 27 -4.57 0.78 -10.58
C LEU A 27 -3.30 0.11 -11.10
N SER A 28 -2.36 -0.27 -10.22
CA SER A 28 -1.16 -1.03 -10.62
C SER A 28 -1.53 -2.37 -11.26
N LEU A 29 -2.54 -3.06 -10.71
CA LEU A 29 -3.03 -4.32 -11.30
C LEU A 29 -3.64 -4.09 -12.68
N ALA A 30 -4.50 -3.08 -12.83
CA ALA A 30 -5.11 -2.74 -14.11
C ALA A 30 -4.04 -2.44 -15.18
N GLN A 31 -2.99 -1.68 -14.81
CA GLN A 31 -1.86 -1.40 -15.68
C GLN A 31 -1.08 -2.67 -16.03
N ALA A 32 -0.81 -3.53 -15.06
CA ALA A 32 -0.05 -4.77 -15.25
C ALA A 32 -0.80 -5.81 -16.11
N LEU A 33 -2.13 -5.71 -16.21
CA LEU A 33 -2.97 -6.59 -17.04
C LEU A 33 -3.03 -6.16 -18.52
N LYS A 34 -2.63 -4.92 -18.87
CA LYS A 34 -2.69 -4.42 -20.25
C LYS A 34 -2.04 -5.36 -21.29
N PRO A 35 -0.85 -5.97 -21.04
CA PRO A 35 -0.23 -6.87 -22.01
C PRO A 35 -1.02 -8.14 -22.27
N LEU A 36 -2.00 -8.48 -21.43
CA LEU A 36 -2.87 -9.63 -21.61
C LEU A 36 -4.07 -9.34 -22.51
N SER A 37 -4.25 -8.10 -22.97
CA SER A 37 -5.36 -7.69 -23.85
C SER A 37 -6.72 -8.09 -23.29
N LEU A 38 -7.01 -7.71 -22.04
CA LEU A 38 -8.23 -8.05 -21.32
C LEU A 38 -9.19 -6.85 -21.26
N ARG A 39 -10.49 -7.19 -21.09
CA ARG A 39 -11.54 -6.24 -20.66
C ARG A 39 -11.50 -6.15 -19.14
N VAL A 40 -11.07 -5.01 -18.62
CA VAL A 40 -10.92 -4.78 -17.18
C VAL A 40 -11.92 -3.74 -16.71
N ALA A 41 -12.73 -4.05 -15.70
CA ALA A 41 -13.55 -3.07 -14.98
C ALA A 41 -12.85 -2.69 -13.67
N LEU A 42 -12.75 -1.39 -13.39
CA LEU A 42 -12.39 -0.81 -12.09
C LEU A 42 -13.62 -0.18 -11.47
N VAL A 43 -13.97 -0.58 -10.24
CA VAL A 43 -15.07 0.02 -9.46
C VAL A 43 -14.47 0.78 -8.29
N GLU A 44 -14.84 2.06 -8.15
CA GLU A 44 -14.32 2.92 -7.08
C GLU A 44 -15.42 3.85 -6.56
N GLN A 45 -15.52 3.94 -5.23
CA GLN A 45 -16.52 4.79 -4.58
C GLN A 45 -16.21 6.29 -4.67
N SER A 46 -14.93 6.63 -4.78
CA SER A 46 -14.49 8.02 -4.95
C SER A 46 -14.78 8.52 -6.36
N PRO A 47 -15.11 9.80 -6.54
CA PRO A 47 -15.31 10.37 -7.87
C PRO A 47 -13.99 10.40 -8.67
N ARG A 48 -14.10 10.39 -9.99
CA ARG A 48 -12.96 10.37 -10.92
C ARG A 48 -11.96 11.49 -10.67
N ASP A 49 -12.44 12.69 -10.37
CA ASP A 49 -11.58 13.86 -10.13
C ASP A 49 -10.68 13.66 -8.91
N SER A 50 -11.17 13.00 -7.86
CA SER A 50 -10.38 12.66 -6.67
C SER A 50 -9.29 11.61 -6.95
N LEU A 51 -9.45 10.81 -8.00
CA LEU A 51 -8.43 9.86 -8.45
C LEU A 51 -7.41 10.53 -9.38
N ALA A 52 -7.88 11.44 -10.24
CA ALA A 52 -7.03 12.20 -11.16
C ALA A 52 -6.18 13.26 -10.44
N ALA A 53 -6.71 13.84 -9.35
CA ALA A 53 -6.02 14.83 -8.52
C ALA A 53 -6.11 14.44 -7.03
N PRO A 54 -5.36 13.40 -6.58
CA PRO A 54 -5.41 12.94 -5.21
C PRO A 54 -4.88 14.00 -4.25
N THR A 55 -5.62 14.28 -3.19
CA THR A 55 -5.21 15.21 -2.14
C THR A 55 -4.03 14.65 -1.34
N PHE A 56 -3.19 15.54 -0.83
CA PHE A 56 -2.15 15.21 0.13
C PHE A 56 -2.76 14.57 1.39
N ASP A 57 -2.20 13.46 1.82
CA ASP A 57 -2.69 12.67 2.97
C ASP A 57 -1.61 12.44 4.04
N GLY A 58 -0.50 13.15 3.96
CA GLY A 58 0.61 13.10 4.91
C GLY A 58 1.49 11.86 4.81
N ARG A 59 1.06 10.82 4.12
CA ARG A 59 1.80 9.55 4.08
C ARG A 59 2.91 9.59 3.06
N GLU A 60 4.13 9.35 3.52
CA GLU A 60 5.29 9.07 2.68
C GLU A 60 5.55 7.57 2.64
N ILE A 61 5.76 7.05 1.46
CA ILE A 61 5.99 5.62 1.21
C ILE A 61 7.48 5.40 0.94
N ALA A 62 8.12 4.58 1.75
CA ALA A 62 9.46 4.11 1.49
C ALA A 62 9.41 2.97 0.45
N LEU A 63 9.75 3.28 -0.78
CA LEU A 63 9.80 2.33 -1.89
C LEU A 63 11.10 1.56 -1.88
N THR A 64 11.00 0.23 -1.91
CA THR A 64 12.18 -0.64 -2.13
C THR A 64 12.67 -0.53 -3.57
N GLN A 65 13.92 -0.91 -3.83
CA GLN A 65 14.47 -0.93 -5.19
C GLN A 65 13.66 -1.85 -6.12
N HIS A 66 13.18 -3.00 -5.60
CA HIS A 66 12.29 -3.89 -6.35
C HIS A 66 10.98 -3.19 -6.75
N SER A 67 10.36 -2.47 -5.82
CA SER A 67 9.12 -1.72 -6.11
C SER A 67 9.34 -0.61 -7.12
N VAL A 68 10.48 0.05 -7.09
CA VAL A 68 10.88 1.04 -8.12
C VAL A 68 10.99 0.37 -9.49
N GLY A 69 11.62 -0.81 -9.55
CA GLY A 69 11.69 -1.62 -10.77
C GLY A 69 10.31 -1.96 -11.33
N LEU A 70 9.38 -2.39 -10.48
CA LEU A 70 7.99 -2.65 -10.87
C LEU A 70 7.27 -1.38 -11.33
N MET A 71 7.43 -0.26 -10.62
CA MET A 71 6.81 1.01 -11.01
C MET A 71 7.32 1.51 -12.38
N LYS A 72 8.59 1.26 -12.71
CA LYS A 72 9.14 1.54 -14.05
C LYS A 72 8.49 0.65 -15.12
N GLN A 73 8.36 -0.65 -14.86
CA GLN A 73 7.68 -1.59 -15.77
C GLN A 73 6.21 -1.22 -15.99
N LEU A 74 5.57 -0.62 -14.98
CA LEU A 74 4.18 -0.18 -15.02
C LEU A 74 3.99 1.25 -15.56
N ASP A 75 5.04 1.88 -16.07
CA ASP A 75 5.00 3.27 -16.59
C ASP A 75 4.50 4.29 -15.54
N MET A 76 4.78 4.03 -14.26
CA MET A 76 4.39 4.90 -13.14
C MET A 76 5.55 5.75 -12.64
N TRP A 77 6.79 5.24 -12.68
CA TRP A 77 7.94 5.88 -12.07
C TRP A 77 8.28 7.23 -12.69
N ASP A 78 8.31 7.29 -14.02
CA ASP A 78 8.69 8.50 -14.77
C ASP A 78 7.58 9.57 -14.77
N ARG A 79 6.40 9.25 -14.23
CA ARG A 79 5.30 10.19 -13.98
C ARG A 79 5.38 10.87 -12.62
N LEU A 80 6.30 10.44 -11.75
CA LEU A 80 6.52 11.08 -10.47
C LEU A 80 7.28 12.41 -10.69
N PRO A 81 6.87 13.52 -10.03
CA PRO A 81 7.63 14.75 -10.07
C PRO A 81 9.01 14.52 -9.45
N PRO A 82 10.14 14.84 -10.14
CA PRO A 82 11.48 14.61 -9.60
C PRO A 82 11.71 15.20 -8.19
N PRO A 83 11.19 16.40 -7.85
CA PRO A 83 11.34 16.94 -6.47
C PRO A 83 10.60 16.15 -5.39
N ALA A 84 9.61 15.33 -5.77
CA ALA A 84 8.85 14.48 -4.83
C ALA A 84 9.51 13.13 -4.55
N VAL A 85 10.60 12.80 -5.25
CA VAL A 85 11.34 11.54 -5.07
C VAL A 85 12.57 11.82 -4.23
N SER A 86 12.55 11.41 -2.97
CA SER A 86 13.64 11.65 -2.01
C SER A 86 14.46 10.38 -1.79
N PRO A 87 15.81 10.43 -1.86
CA PRO A 87 16.64 9.27 -1.64
C PRO A 87 16.62 8.83 -0.17
N LEU A 88 16.64 7.51 0.06
CA LEU A 88 16.78 6.89 1.36
C LEU A 88 18.08 6.08 1.38
N CYS A 89 19.09 6.58 2.09
CA CYS A 89 20.42 5.95 2.13
C CYS A 89 20.59 5.02 3.32
N ASP A 90 20.18 5.47 4.51
CA ASP A 90 20.35 4.75 5.76
C ASP A 90 19.01 4.64 6.53
N ALA A 91 18.91 3.60 7.36
CA ALA A 91 17.87 3.46 8.36
C ALA A 91 18.49 3.33 9.74
N ARG A 92 18.05 4.17 10.69
CA ARG A 92 18.55 4.21 12.07
C ARG A 92 17.47 3.81 13.04
N VAL A 93 17.74 2.81 13.87
CA VAL A 93 16.84 2.34 14.92
C VAL A 93 17.42 2.73 16.27
N MET A 94 16.63 3.48 17.06
CA MET A 94 17.02 4.01 18.38
C MET A 94 16.04 3.53 19.44
N ASP A 95 16.50 3.41 20.70
CA ASP A 95 15.67 2.96 21.83
C ASP A 95 15.91 3.87 23.04
N GLY A 96 14.85 4.53 23.50
CA GLY A 96 14.85 5.43 24.66
C GLY A 96 15.87 6.56 24.55
N ALA A 97 16.47 6.91 25.67
CA ALA A 97 17.46 7.99 25.76
C ALA A 97 18.90 7.54 25.38
N ASP A 98 19.12 6.26 25.00
CA ASP A 98 20.45 5.79 24.59
C ASP A 98 20.88 6.54 23.32
N PRO A 99 22.06 7.17 23.30
CA PRO A 99 22.60 7.80 22.10
C PRO A 99 22.95 6.79 20.99
N PHE A 100 22.99 5.50 21.32
CA PHE A 100 23.29 4.45 20.36
C PHE A 100 22.14 4.30 19.35
N ALA A 101 22.50 4.22 18.08
CA ALA A 101 21.60 3.87 16.98
C ALA A 101 22.15 2.68 16.21
N MET A 102 21.33 1.64 16.05
CA MET A 102 21.63 0.60 15.07
C MET A 102 21.38 1.19 13.68
N THR A 103 22.43 1.20 12.86
CA THR A 103 22.36 1.74 11.49
C THR A 103 22.43 0.60 10.48
N ILE A 104 21.47 0.59 9.56
CA ILE A 104 21.46 -0.24 8.37
C ILE A 104 21.73 0.71 7.20
N SER A 105 22.88 0.50 6.56
CA SER A 105 23.32 1.36 5.47
C SER A 105 23.04 0.70 4.12
N HIS A 106 22.94 1.52 3.09
CA HIS A 106 22.97 1.05 1.70
C HIS A 106 24.20 0.21 1.39
N GLN A 107 25.32 0.39 2.11
CA GLN A 107 26.54 -0.41 1.97
C GLN A 107 26.37 -1.86 2.48
N ASP A 108 25.39 -2.11 3.34
CA ASP A 108 25.01 -3.45 3.78
C ASP A 108 24.14 -4.19 2.76
N ALA A 109 23.55 -3.47 1.79
CA ALA A 109 22.68 -4.05 0.76
C ALA A 109 23.50 -4.84 -0.28
N PRO A 110 22.90 -5.88 -0.90
CA PRO A 110 23.49 -6.53 -2.06
C PRO A 110 23.78 -5.49 -3.16
N ALA A 111 24.89 -5.65 -3.86
CA ALA A 111 25.24 -4.78 -4.99
C ALA A 111 24.14 -4.88 -6.07
N ILE A 112 23.23 -3.93 -6.09
CA ILE A 112 22.27 -3.77 -7.19
C ILE A 112 23.00 -2.97 -8.24
N SER A 113 23.04 -3.45 -9.49
CA SER A 113 23.61 -2.72 -10.63
C SER A 113 22.82 -1.44 -10.83
N THR A 114 23.28 -0.36 -10.20
CA THR A 114 22.77 0.99 -10.48
C THR A 114 23.51 1.52 -11.70
N ALA A 115 22.85 2.36 -12.50
CA ALA A 115 23.52 3.08 -13.59
C ALA A 115 24.80 3.73 -13.06
N ALA A 116 25.91 3.60 -13.80
CA ALA A 116 27.22 4.06 -13.36
C ALA A 116 27.15 5.52 -12.88
N GLY A 117 27.48 5.74 -11.60
CA GLY A 117 27.55 7.07 -10.99
C GLY A 117 26.39 7.48 -10.07
N ALA A 118 25.30 6.71 -9.95
CA ALA A 118 24.27 6.99 -8.94
C ALA A 118 24.72 6.48 -7.57
N PRO A 119 24.59 7.28 -6.47
CA PRO A 119 24.90 6.78 -5.13
C PRO A 119 24.00 5.57 -4.83
N SER A 120 24.58 4.51 -4.27
CA SER A 120 23.80 3.37 -3.81
C SER A 120 22.87 3.82 -2.68
N GLN A 121 21.63 3.34 -2.68
CA GLN A 121 20.61 3.73 -1.71
C GLN A 121 19.72 2.54 -1.36
N LEU A 122 19.15 2.52 -0.17
CA LEU A 122 18.19 1.49 0.26
C LEU A 122 16.90 1.54 -0.56
N GLY A 123 16.47 2.75 -0.93
CA GLY A 123 15.25 2.99 -1.67
C GLY A 123 14.94 4.47 -1.81
N PHE A 124 13.67 4.79 -1.98
CA PHE A 124 13.21 6.16 -2.16
C PHE A 124 11.96 6.42 -1.33
N LEU A 125 11.78 7.67 -0.92
CA LEU A 125 10.54 8.16 -0.32
C LEU A 125 9.75 8.93 -1.36
N VAL A 126 8.46 8.63 -1.44
CA VAL A 126 7.51 9.29 -2.34
C VAL A 126 6.18 9.45 -1.64
N GLY A 127 5.59 10.64 -1.72
CA GLY A 127 4.25 10.91 -1.19
C GLY A 127 3.19 9.99 -1.80
N ASN A 128 2.33 9.40 -0.96
CA ASN A 128 1.29 8.49 -1.40
C ASN A 128 0.36 9.10 -2.48
N HIS A 129 0.05 10.40 -2.37
CA HIS A 129 -0.75 11.11 -3.35
C HIS A 129 -0.07 11.17 -4.73
N HIS A 130 1.25 11.31 -4.79
CA HIS A 130 2.01 11.25 -6.05
C HIS A 130 1.98 9.85 -6.67
N ILE A 131 2.12 8.80 -5.84
CA ILE A 131 2.01 7.40 -6.31
C ILE A 131 0.60 7.14 -6.87
N ARG A 132 -0.44 7.60 -6.18
CA ARG A 132 -1.84 7.46 -6.64
C ARG A 132 -2.06 8.15 -7.97
N LYS A 133 -1.56 9.39 -8.10
CA LYS A 133 -1.66 10.14 -9.35
C LYS A 133 -0.90 9.44 -10.48
N ALA A 134 0.34 9.04 -10.26
CA ALA A 134 1.15 8.35 -11.25
C ALA A 134 0.50 7.04 -11.73
N ALA A 135 -0.12 6.29 -10.80
CA ALA A 135 -0.85 5.07 -11.14
C ALA A 135 -2.09 5.37 -12.01
N PHE A 136 -2.86 6.40 -11.66
CA PHE A 136 -4.04 6.81 -12.44
C PHE A 136 -3.64 7.29 -13.84
N ASP A 137 -2.60 8.11 -13.94
CA ASP A 137 -2.09 8.64 -15.21
C ASP A 137 -1.48 7.54 -16.09
N ALA A 138 -0.93 6.47 -15.52
CA ALA A 138 -0.42 5.32 -16.27
C ALA A 138 -1.55 4.47 -16.87
N VAL A 139 -2.62 4.23 -16.09
CA VAL A 139 -3.76 3.43 -16.55
C VAL A 139 -4.56 4.16 -17.61
N GLN A 140 -4.85 5.45 -17.41
CA GLN A 140 -5.73 6.26 -18.26
C GLN A 140 -7.07 5.55 -18.54
N PRO A 141 -7.86 5.23 -17.50
CA PRO A 141 -9.04 4.40 -17.69
C PRO A 141 -10.13 5.14 -18.44
N LEU A 142 -10.83 4.42 -19.31
CA LEU A 142 -12.02 4.89 -20.02
C LEU A 142 -13.18 5.12 -19.01
N ASP A 143 -14.18 5.89 -19.42
CA ASP A 143 -15.38 6.08 -18.61
C ASP A 143 -16.31 4.85 -18.72
N GLY A 144 -16.49 4.15 -17.61
CA GLY A 144 -17.37 3.00 -17.53
C GLY A 144 -18.86 3.37 -17.65
N SER A 145 -19.24 4.58 -17.23
CA SER A 145 -20.63 5.04 -17.37
C SER A 145 -21.01 5.22 -18.83
N ALA A 146 -20.09 5.70 -19.67
CA ALA A 146 -20.29 5.82 -21.10
C ALA A 146 -20.47 4.46 -21.79
N LEU A 147 -19.74 3.44 -21.33
CA LEU A 147 -19.90 2.06 -21.84
C LEU A 147 -21.29 1.51 -21.55
N LEU A 148 -21.84 1.80 -20.36
CA LEU A 148 -23.17 1.33 -19.96
C LEU A 148 -24.32 2.07 -20.66
N ALA A 149 -24.06 3.30 -21.09
CA ALA A 149 -25.04 4.12 -21.84
C ALA A 149 -25.10 3.78 -23.34
N ALA A 150 -24.05 3.17 -23.88
CA ALA A 150 -24.01 2.72 -25.25
C ALA A 150 -24.98 1.52 -25.45
N ALA A 151 -25.71 1.52 -26.57
CA ALA A 151 -26.47 0.33 -26.96
C ALA A 151 -25.51 -0.89 -27.01
N PRO A 152 -25.99 -2.11 -26.68
CA PRO A 152 -25.17 -3.30 -26.80
C PRO A 152 -24.74 -3.44 -28.25
N THR A 153 -23.56 -2.98 -28.56
CA THR A 153 -22.88 -3.30 -29.80
C THR A 153 -22.28 -4.68 -29.63
N ASP A 154 -22.29 -5.51 -30.65
CA ASP A 154 -21.75 -6.87 -30.67
C ASP A 154 -20.21 -6.87 -30.59
N ASP A 155 -19.65 -5.93 -29.80
CA ASP A 155 -18.24 -5.62 -29.65
C ASP A 155 -17.56 -6.62 -28.69
N GLY A 156 -17.72 -7.92 -28.96
CA GLY A 156 -17.05 -8.98 -28.23
C GLY A 156 -15.52 -8.88 -28.17
N ASN A 157 -14.94 -7.79 -28.68
CA ASN A 157 -13.50 -7.62 -28.83
C ASN A 157 -12.93 -6.29 -28.28
N MET A 158 -13.67 -5.53 -27.48
CA MET A 158 -13.16 -4.29 -26.89
C MET A 158 -12.19 -4.57 -25.74
N VAL A 159 -10.90 -4.48 -26.00
CA VAL A 159 -9.83 -4.53 -24.98
C VAL A 159 -9.67 -3.16 -24.34
N GLY A 160 -9.57 -3.10 -23.01
CA GLY A 160 -9.35 -1.84 -22.31
C GLY A 160 -9.64 -1.91 -20.82
N THR A 161 -9.45 -0.78 -20.15
CA THR A 161 -9.77 -0.61 -18.73
C THR A 161 -10.84 0.47 -18.57
N TRP A 162 -11.97 0.12 -17.98
CA TRP A 162 -13.10 1.03 -17.71
C TRP A 162 -13.22 1.30 -16.23
N LEU A 163 -13.37 2.56 -15.87
CA LEU A 163 -13.53 3.02 -14.50
C LEU A 163 -14.98 3.42 -14.23
N PHE A 164 -15.59 2.76 -13.28
CA PHE A 164 -16.89 3.07 -12.69
C PHE A 164 -16.64 3.86 -11.39
N ALA A 165 -16.35 5.16 -11.55
CA ALA A 165 -16.06 6.06 -10.45
C ALA A 165 -17.36 6.59 -9.79
N GLY A 166 -17.28 6.91 -8.48
CA GLY A 166 -18.43 7.36 -7.70
C GLY A 166 -19.46 6.24 -7.43
N GLN A 167 -19.06 4.99 -7.60
CA GLN A 167 -19.92 3.82 -7.45
C GLN A 167 -19.46 2.96 -6.27
N ALA A 168 -20.28 2.91 -5.22
CA ALA A 168 -20.07 1.96 -4.13
C ALA A 168 -20.56 0.57 -4.55
N VAL A 169 -19.87 -0.46 -4.06
CA VAL A 169 -20.30 -1.85 -4.22
C VAL A 169 -21.35 -2.17 -3.16
N GLN A 170 -22.53 -2.60 -3.59
CA GLN A 170 -23.65 -2.98 -2.72
C GLN A 170 -23.63 -4.47 -2.38
N ALA A 171 -23.35 -5.32 -3.38
CA ALA A 171 -23.26 -6.77 -3.20
C ALA A 171 -22.22 -7.38 -4.13
N VAL A 172 -21.67 -8.52 -3.72
CA VAL A 172 -20.72 -9.31 -4.50
C VAL A 172 -21.07 -10.79 -4.42
N HIS A 173 -20.93 -11.51 -5.53
CA HIS A 173 -21.11 -12.94 -5.63
C HIS A 173 -19.97 -13.52 -6.48
N SER A 174 -19.25 -14.49 -5.95
CA SER A 174 -18.07 -15.06 -6.64
C SER A 174 -18.40 -16.25 -7.54
N ASN A 175 -19.61 -16.74 -7.50
CA ASN A 175 -20.07 -17.88 -8.29
C ASN A 175 -21.55 -17.73 -8.65
N ALA A 176 -21.93 -16.57 -9.22
CA ALA A 176 -23.28 -16.34 -9.67
C ALA A 176 -23.62 -17.21 -10.90
N PRO A 177 -24.87 -17.69 -11.06
CA PRO A 177 -25.29 -18.34 -12.29
C PRO A 177 -25.05 -17.44 -13.50
N SER A 178 -24.51 -17.99 -14.56
CA SER A 178 -24.32 -17.30 -15.83
C SER A 178 -24.73 -18.19 -17.00
N SER A 179 -24.79 -17.60 -18.20
CA SER A 179 -24.97 -18.35 -19.44
C SER A 179 -23.77 -19.27 -19.75
N THR A 180 -22.64 -19.10 -19.07
CA THR A 180 -21.48 -20.00 -19.15
C THR A 180 -21.62 -21.15 -18.15
N PRO A 181 -21.24 -22.39 -18.51
CA PRO A 181 -21.35 -23.59 -17.65
C PRO A 181 -20.64 -23.42 -16.28
N ASP A 182 -19.60 -22.61 -16.23
CA ASP A 182 -18.73 -22.46 -15.06
C ASP A 182 -19.14 -21.31 -14.10
N GLY A 183 -20.23 -20.55 -14.41
CA GLY A 183 -20.65 -19.38 -13.64
C GLY A 183 -19.73 -18.17 -13.83
N CYS A 184 -19.98 -17.08 -13.11
CA CYS A 184 -19.17 -15.85 -13.14
C CYS A 184 -19.12 -15.19 -11.76
N ALA A 185 -18.17 -14.28 -11.55
CA ALA A 185 -18.22 -13.34 -10.46
C ALA A 185 -19.17 -12.18 -10.83
N GLN A 186 -19.90 -11.66 -9.83
CA GLN A 186 -20.88 -10.59 -10.03
C GLN A 186 -20.70 -9.52 -8.97
N VAL A 187 -20.79 -8.27 -9.39
CA VAL A 187 -20.80 -7.09 -8.51
C VAL A 187 -22.03 -6.26 -8.82
N VAL A 188 -22.79 -5.95 -7.78
CA VAL A 188 -23.94 -5.04 -7.84
C VAL A 188 -23.49 -3.68 -7.33
N LEU A 189 -23.63 -2.64 -8.14
CA LEU A 189 -23.31 -1.27 -7.79
C LEU A 189 -24.49 -0.60 -7.04
N ALA A 190 -24.19 0.46 -6.30
CA ALA A 190 -25.22 1.19 -5.52
C ALA A 190 -26.34 1.78 -6.39
N ASN A 191 -26.10 2.05 -7.67
CA ASN A 191 -27.11 2.50 -8.64
C ASN A 191 -27.95 1.35 -9.22
N GLY A 192 -27.78 0.10 -8.74
CA GLY A 192 -28.49 -1.09 -9.19
C GLY A 192 -27.90 -1.77 -10.44
N GLN A 193 -26.87 -1.21 -11.05
CA GLN A 193 -26.20 -1.84 -12.18
C GLN A 193 -25.44 -3.09 -11.76
N VAL A 194 -25.38 -4.08 -12.65
CA VAL A 194 -24.74 -5.37 -12.42
C VAL A 194 -23.60 -5.56 -13.40
N LEU A 195 -22.40 -5.76 -12.87
CA LEU A 195 -21.20 -6.10 -13.63
C LEU A 195 -20.82 -7.55 -13.36
N THR A 196 -20.43 -8.29 -14.41
CA THR A 196 -20.00 -9.69 -14.29
C THR A 196 -18.56 -9.84 -14.80
N ALA A 197 -17.84 -10.84 -14.27
CA ALA A 197 -16.46 -11.10 -14.71
C ALA A 197 -16.06 -12.56 -14.50
N ASP A 198 -15.03 -12.99 -15.23
CA ASP A 198 -14.39 -14.28 -15.02
C ASP A 198 -13.57 -14.32 -13.72
N LEU A 199 -12.98 -13.18 -13.35
CA LEU A 199 -12.20 -13.01 -12.13
C LEU A 199 -12.57 -11.69 -11.44
N LEU A 200 -12.91 -11.76 -10.16
CA LEU A 200 -13.06 -10.63 -9.27
C LEU A 200 -11.78 -10.42 -8.44
N VAL A 201 -11.31 -9.19 -8.33
CA VAL A 201 -10.16 -8.84 -7.50
C VAL A 201 -10.56 -7.80 -6.46
N ALA A 202 -10.37 -8.14 -5.18
CA ALA A 202 -10.54 -7.21 -4.08
C ALA A 202 -9.23 -6.41 -3.87
N ALA A 203 -9.29 -5.10 -4.11
CA ALA A 203 -8.21 -4.13 -3.94
C ALA A 203 -8.68 -2.89 -3.15
N ASP A 204 -9.79 -3.02 -2.41
CA ASP A 204 -10.53 -1.93 -1.79
C ASP A 204 -9.89 -1.36 -0.52
N SER A 205 -9.43 -2.17 0.43
CA SER A 205 -8.66 -1.72 1.61
C SER A 205 -8.30 -2.90 2.52
N ARG A 206 -7.55 -2.61 3.61
CA ARG A 206 -7.32 -3.60 4.70
C ARG A 206 -8.61 -4.10 5.36
N HIS A 207 -9.64 -3.26 5.42
CA HIS A 207 -10.97 -3.63 5.92
C HIS A 207 -11.90 -4.13 4.82
N SER A 208 -11.38 -4.59 3.72
CA SER A 208 -12.08 -5.01 2.50
C SER A 208 -13.50 -5.52 2.73
N SER A 209 -14.49 -4.76 2.26
CA SER A 209 -15.89 -5.16 2.25
C SER A 209 -16.14 -6.29 1.27
N THR A 210 -15.47 -6.27 0.13
CA THR A 210 -15.49 -7.31 -0.91
C THR A 210 -15.02 -8.65 -0.35
N ARG A 211 -13.86 -8.68 0.30
CA ARG A 211 -13.31 -9.89 0.93
C ARG A 211 -14.27 -10.45 1.99
N ARG A 212 -14.82 -9.59 2.86
CA ARG A 212 -15.75 -10.01 3.93
C ARG A 212 -17.07 -10.54 3.38
N ALA A 213 -17.65 -9.88 2.39
CA ALA A 213 -18.90 -10.31 1.76
C ALA A 213 -18.79 -11.71 1.13
N LEU A 214 -17.58 -12.08 0.68
CA LEU A 214 -17.30 -13.41 0.13
C LEU A 214 -16.79 -14.42 1.16
N GLY A 215 -16.94 -14.12 2.46
CA GLY A 215 -16.70 -15.07 3.56
C GLY A 215 -15.21 -15.30 3.87
N ILE A 216 -14.28 -14.50 3.35
CA ILE A 216 -12.86 -14.61 3.70
C ILE A 216 -12.59 -13.88 5.02
N ALA A 217 -12.41 -14.65 6.08
CA ALA A 217 -12.04 -14.14 7.40
C ALA A 217 -10.60 -13.59 7.42
N ALA A 218 -10.35 -12.65 8.33
CA ALA A 218 -9.04 -12.10 8.57
C ALA A 218 -8.76 -11.98 10.07
N ASP A 219 -7.52 -12.16 10.46
CA ASP A 219 -7.04 -11.85 11.78
C ASP A 219 -6.78 -10.34 11.84
N MET A 220 -7.43 -9.66 12.79
CA MET A 220 -7.30 -8.22 13.00
C MET A 220 -6.62 -7.97 14.35
N HIS A 221 -5.67 -7.07 14.34
CA HIS A 221 -5.01 -6.60 15.55
C HIS A 221 -5.06 -5.08 15.62
N ASP A 222 -5.85 -4.56 16.54
CA ASP A 222 -5.86 -3.14 16.90
C ASP A 222 -4.81 -2.92 17.99
N PHE A 223 -3.85 -2.02 17.72
CA PHE A 223 -2.78 -1.71 18.66
C PHE A 223 -3.20 -0.71 19.75
N GLY A 224 -4.43 -0.18 19.70
CA GLY A 224 -4.91 0.85 20.62
C GLY A 224 -4.15 2.18 20.47
N ARG A 225 -3.45 2.34 19.37
CA ARG A 225 -2.58 3.50 19.07
C ARG A 225 -3.01 4.17 17.77
N SER A 226 -2.65 5.44 17.66
CA SER A 226 -2.81 6.22 16.43
C SER A 226 -1.47 6.82 16.05
N MET A 227 -1.25 7.01 14.74
CA MET A 227 -0.11 7.74 14.22
C MET A 227 -0.58 9.10 13.67
N LEU A 228 0.12 10.16 14.05
CA LEU A 228 0.04 11.48 13.44
C LEU A 228 1.16 11.60 12.43
N VAL A 229 0.83 12.00 11.22
CA VAL A 229 1.79 12.23 10.13
C VAL A 229 1.69 13.68 9.63
N CYS A 230 2.84 14.30 9.44
CA CYS A 230 2.97 15.64 8.86
C CYS A 230 4.38 15.84 8.31
N THR A 231 4.55 16.89 7.50
CA THR A 231 5.87 17.35 7.06
C THR A 231 6.35 18.47 7.98
N MET A 232 7.60 18.37 8.43
CA MET A 232 8.28 19.41 9.22
C MET A 232 9.53 19.89 8.50
N THR A 233 9.86 21.18 8.64
CA THR A 233 11.16 21.76 8.25
C THR A 233 12.07 21.90 9.47
N HIS A 234 13.38 21.81 9.27
CA HIS A 234 14.38 21.89 10.34
C HIS A 234 15.75 22.32 9.79
N PRO A 235 16.63 22.94 10.64
CA PRO A 235 17.94 23.45 10.20
C PRO A 235 19.04 22.38 10.11
N VAL A 236 18.94 21.28 10.89
CA VAL A 236 19.99 20.26 10.98
C VAL A 236 19.79 19.19 9.88
N PRO A 237 20.84 18.81 9.12
CA PRO A 237 20.71 17.82 8.07
C PRO A 237 20.37 16.41 8.59
N HIS A 238 19.44 15.73 7.92
CA HIS A 238 19.08 14.34 8.20
C HIS A 238 19.98 13.32 7.45
N HIS A 239 20.86 13.78 6.56
CA HIS A 239 21.81 12.95 5.78
C HIS A 239 21.14 11.79 5.03
N HIS A 240 19.89 11.97 4.55
CA HIS A 240 19.09 10.92 3.90
C HIS A 240 18.91 9.64 4.72
N ALA A 241 18.97 9.75 6.05
CA ALA A 241 18.75 8.67 6.99
C ALA A 241 17.33 8.70 7.54
N ALA A 242 16.58 7.61 7.40
CA ALA A 242 15.33 7.42 8.13
C ALA A 242 15.63 7.08 9.59
N TRP A 243 14.81 7.58 10.50
CA TRP A 243 14.89 7.27 11.92
C TRP A 243 13.63 6.52 12.33
N GLU A 244 13.81 5.46 13.12
CA GLU A 244 12.77 4.79 13.88
C GLU A 244 13.22 4.80 15.34
N TRP A 245 12.59 5.65 16.13
CA TRP A 245 12.96 5.87 17.52
C TRP A 245 11.85 5.38 18.43
N PHE A 246 12.10 4.27 19.07
CA PHE A 246 11.25 3.71 20.10
C PHE A 246 11.56 4.38 21.43
N ASP A 247 10.64 5.20 21.89
CA ASP A 247 10.72 5.85 23.19
C ASP A 247 9.48 5.47 24.02
N TYR A 248 9.66 5.44 25.33
CA TYR A 248 8.66 4.88 26.25
C TYR A 248 7.30 5.55 26.09
N GLY A 249 6.27 4.77 25.74
CA GLY A 249 4.92 5.25 25.47
C GLY A 249 4.69 5.85 24.09
N GLN A 250 5.75 6.09 23.31
CA GLN A 250 5.68 6.68 21.97
C GLN A 250 6.63 6.00 20.99
N THR A 251 6.35 6.16 19.70
CA THR A 251 7.32 5.88 18.63
C THR A 251 7.41 7.12 17.73
N LEU A 252 8.62 7.50 17.42
CA LEU A 252 8.94 8.64 16.56
C LEU A 252 9.61 8.10 15.29
N ALA A 253 9.05 8.36 14.13
CA ALA A 253 9.75 8.12 12.89
C ALA A 253 10.00 9.43 12.16
N LEU A 254 11.15 9.50 11.50
CA LEU A 254 11.54 10.60 10.64
C LEU A 254 11.96 10.02 9.30
N LEU A 255 11.31 10.47 8.25
CA LEU A 255 11.62 10.06 6.89
C LEU A 255 12.21 11.23 6.12
N PRO A 256 13.44 11.10 5.58
CA PRO A 256 14.18 12.22 4.97
C PRO A 256 13.56 12.62 3.63
N MET A 257 13.14 13.86 3.49
CA MET A 257 12.60 14.41 2.26
C MET A 257 13.62 15.36 1.60
N ASN A 258 13.43 15.65 0.32
CA ASN A 258 14.20 16.69 -0.35
C ASN A 258 14.02 18.04 0.35
N PRO A 259 15.03 18.93 0.36
CA PRO A 259 14.92 20.24 0.97
C PRO A 259 13.73 21.05 0.47
N CYS A 260 13.25 21.97 1.27
CA CYS A 260 12.21 22.93 0.88
C CYS A 260 12.74 23.82 -0.25
N PRO A 261 12.10 23.85 -1.42
CA PRO A 261 12.59 24.64 -2.56
C PRO A 261 12.67 26.16 -2.24
N GLU A 262 11.74 26.65 -1.43
CA GLU A 262 11.60 28.09 -1.14
C GLU A 262 12.61 28.58 -0.10
N THR A 263 12.93 27.74 0.89
CA THR A 263 13.73 28.16 2.05
C THR A 263 15.10 27.48 2.12
N GLY A 264 15.32 26.42 1.36
CA GLY A 264 16.50 25.56 1.45
C GLY A 264 16.62 24.77 2.74
N LEU A 265 15.67 24.87 3.68
CA LEU A 265 15.65 24.09 4.91
C LEU A 265 15.43 22.60 4.61
N TYR A 266 16.03 21.76 5.46
CA TYR A 266 15.75 20.32 5.40
C TYR A 266 14.28 20.04 5.71
N ARG A 267 13.71 19.05 5.06
CA ARG A 267 12.35 18.58 5.30
C ARG A 267 12.37 17.12 5.70
N SER A 268 11.44 16.77 6.58
CA SER A 268 11.19 15.37 6.94
C SER A 268 9.70 15.12 7.09
N SER A 269 9.25 13.98 6.64
CA SER A 269 7.97 13.45 7.08
C SER A 269 8.16 12.90 8.49
N VAL A 270 7.38 13.41 9.42
CA VAL A 270 7.40 13.03 10.82
C VAL A 270 6.19 12.15 11.11
N VAL A 271 6.42 11.00 11.75
CA VAL A 271 5.37 10.11 12.23
C VAL A 271 5.49 10.00 13.75
N LEU A 272 4.48 10.50 14.46
CA LEU A 272 4.36 10.35 15.90
C LEU A 272 3.29 9.30 16.20
N THR A 273 3.65 8.22 16.88
CA THR A 273 2.71 7.19 17.33
C THR A 273 2.51 7.27 18.84
N LEU A 274 1.25 7.41 19.25
CA LEU A 274 0.83 7.50 20.65
C LEU A 274 -0.36 6.57 20.92
N PRO A 275 -0.66 6.23 22.20
CA PRO A 275 -1.98 5.73 22.56
C PRO A 275 -3.07 6.65 22.00
N SER A 276 -4.14 6.08 21.46
CA SER A 276 -5.19 6.85 20.78
C SER A 276 -5.83 7.93 21.67
N SER A 277 -5.92 7.68 22.99
CA SER A 277 -6.40 8.66 23.97
C SER A 277 -5.48 9.88 24.11
N ALA A 278 -4.17 9.71 23.98
CA ALA A 278 -3.19 10.81 24.08
C ALA A 278 -3.05 11.59 22.77
N MET A 279 -3.37 10.97 21.63
CA MET A 279 -3.22 11.57 20.31
C MET A 279 -4.08 12.83 20.14
N GLN A 280 -5.30 12.85 20.69
CA GLN A 280 -6.21 13.99 20.56
C GLN A 280 -5.61 15.27 21.13
N GLY A 281 -4.89 15.18 22.27
CA GLY A 281 -4.23 16.32 22.88
C GLY A 281 -3.16 16.95 21.99
N VAL A 282 -2.38 16.13 21.27
CA VAL A 282 -1.34 16.63 20.38
C VAL A 282 -1.93 17.14 19.05
N GLN A 283 -2.94 16.47 18.53
CA GLN A 283 -3.60 16.88 17.28
C GLN A 283 -4.26 18.26 17.40
N GLY A 284 -4.83 18.58 18.57
CA GLY A 284 -5.53 19.84 18.83
C GLY A 284 -4.64 21.03 19.18
N LEU A 285 -3.32 20.85 19.30
CA LEU A 285 -2.42 21.97 19.61
C LEU A 285 -2.40 23.02 18.50
N GLU A 286 -2.35 24.28 18.89
CA GLU A 286 -2.00 25.38 17.99
C GLU A 286 -0.60 25.17 17.40
N GLU A 287 -0.33 25.73 16.21
CA GLU A 287 0.89 25.45 15.45
C GLU A 287 2.17 25.69 16.24
N ALA A 288 2.27 26.81 16.95
CA ALA A 288 3.46 27.14 17.75
C ALA A 288 3.70 26.13 18.88
N ALA A 289 2.65 25.73 19.58
CA ALA A 289 2.71 24.72 20.63
C ALA A 289 3.02 23.33 20.06
N PHE A 290 2.46 22.99 18.90
CA PHE A 290 2.75 21.76 18.19
C PHE A 290 4.22 21.67 17.78
N ASN A 291 4.78 22.75 17.21
CA ASN A 291 6.18 22.83 16.81
C ASN A 291 7.11 22.63 18.02
N ALA A 292 6.83 23.30 19.14
CA ALA A 292 7.58 23.15 20.36
C ALA A 292 7.50 21.72 20.93
N GLU A 293 6.30 21.11 20.92
CA GLU A 293 6.09 19.75 21.40
C GLU A 293 6.83 18.72 20.55
N LEU A 294 6.80 18.84 19.21
CA LEU A 294 7.55 17.95 18.33
C LEU A 294 9.06 18.14 18.50
N THR A 295 9.56 19.38 18.58
CA THR A 295 10.97 19.67 18.84
C THR A 295 11.44 19.00 20.14
N ARG A 296 10.67 19.14 21.22
CA ARG A 296 10.94 18.50 22.52
C ARG A 296 10.95 16.97 22.42
N ARG A 297 9.99 16.37 21.72
CA ARG A 297 9.91 14.90 21.54
C ARG A 297 11.10 14.36 20.77
N PHE A 298 11.59 15.07 19.79
CA PHE A 298 12.82 14.73 19.05
C PHE A 298 14.10 15.13 19.80
N ALA A 299 13.98 15.49 21.09
CA ALA A 299 15.10 15.88 21.96
C ALA A 299 16.02 16.94 21.31
N ASP A 300 15.43 17.85 20.55
CA ASP A 300 16.11 18.97 19.85
C ASP A 300 17.22 18.52 18.86
N ARG A 301 17.23 17.22 18.48
CA ARG A 301 18.30 16.65 17.63
C ARG A 301 18.34 17.24 16.22
N LEU A 302 17.27 17.84 15.77
CA LEU A 302 17.14 18.46 14.44
C LEU A 302 17.08 20.00 14.54
N GLY A 303 17.25 20.54 15.75
CA GLY A 303 16.93 21.93 16.05
C GLY A 303 15.41 22.19 16.01
N PRO A 304 14.97 23.46 15.98
CA PRO A 304 13.55 23.78 16.01
C PRO A 304 12.82 23.22 14.78
N LEU A 305 11.83 22.39 15.04
CA LEU A 305 10.93 21.83 14.03
C LEU A 305 9.79 22.83 13.75
N LYS A 306 9.47 23.05 12.48
CA LYS A 306 8.35 23.88 12.04
C LYS A 306 7.43 23.11 11.11
N LEU A 307 6.13 23.17 11.38
CA LEU A 307 5.11 22.50 10.56
C LEU A 307 5.12 23.09 9.14
N ALA A 308 5.11 22.21 8.13
CA ALA A 308 5.14 22.57 6.71
C ALA A 308 4.02 21.89 5.90
N SER A 309 3.05 21.25 6.56
CA SER A 309 1.90 20.62 5.92
C SER A 309 0.69 20.55 6.85
N THR A 310 -0.41 20.03 6.36
CA THR A 310 -1.53 19.60 7.21
C THR A 310 -1.15 18.39 8.06
N ARG A 311 -1.81 18.22 9.22
CA ARG A 311 -1.65 17.10 10.14
C ARG A 311 -2.72 16.04 9.88
N HIS A 312 -2.33 14.77 9.75
CA HIS A 312 -3.24 13.66 9.52
C HIS A 312 -3.07 12.60 10.59
N VAL A 313 -4.18 12.03 11.07
CA VAL A 313 -4.17 11.00 12.13
C VAL A 313 -4.82 9.73 11.60
N TYR A 314 -4.15 8.60 11.81
CA TYR A 314 -4.60 7.28 11.38
C TYR A 314 -4.54 6.28 12.53
N PRO A 315 -5.59 5.46 12.76
CA PRO A 315 -5.53 4.37 13.72
C PRO A 315 -4.59 3.27 13.22
N LEU A 316 -3.87 2.65 14.15
CA LEU A 316 -2.97 1.54 13.85
C LEU A 316 -3.70 0.21 14.00
N VAL A 317 -4.06 -0.38 12.87
CA VAL A 317 -4.72 -1.67 12.78
C VAL A 317 -4.00 -2.51 11.73
N ALA A 318 -3.56 -3.71 12.11
CA ALA A 318 -3.06 -4.71 11.18
C ALA A 318 -4.17 -5.70 10.85
N VAL A 319 -4.23 -6.12 9.59
CA VAL A 319 -5.22 -7.09 9.10
C VAL A 319 -4.53 -8.11 8.21
N TYR A 320 -4.63 -9.39 8.55
CA TYR A 320 -4.07 -10.47 7.74
C TYR A 320 -5.16 -11.50 7.41
N PRO A 321 -5.58 -11.62 6.15
CA PRO A 321 -6.57 -12.58 5.75
C PRO A 321 -6.08 -14.02 5.93
N ARG A 322 -7.00 -14.91 6.34
CA ARG A 322 -6.70 -16.35 6.47
C ARG A 322 -6.57 -17.05 5.13
N ARG A 323 -7.16 -16.47 4.09
CA ARG A 323 -7.03 -16.87 2.69
C ARG A 323 -6.97 -15.63 1.82
N LEU A 324 -6.26 -15.72 0.70
CA LEU A 324 -6.16 -14.62 -0.27
C LEU A 324 -7.03 -14.83 -1.49
N VAL A 325 -7.59 -16.04 -1.62
CA VAL A 325 -8.38 -16.42 -2.78
C VAL A 325 -9.67 -17.14 -2.37
N GLY A 326 -10.65 -17.06 -3.22
CA GLY A 326 -11.90 -17.82 -3.20
C GLY A 326 -12.28 -18.26 -4.60
N PRO A 327 -13.45 -18.86 -4.81
CA PRO A 327 -13.94 -19.14 -6.16
C PRO A 327 -13.96 -17.84 -6.97
N ARG A 328 -13.23 -17.79 -8.08
CA ARG A 328 -13.11 -16.59 -8.95
C ARG A 328 -12.75 -15.29 -8.23
N LEU A 329 -12.10 -15.37 -7.09
CA LEU A 329 -11.72 -14.22 -6.27
C LEU A 329 -10.24 -14.25 -5.91
N ALA A 330 -9.56 -13.11 -6.05
CA ALA A 330 -8.24 -12.83 -5.47
C ALA A 330 -8.26 -11.53 -4.69
N CYS A 331 -7.49 -11.45 -3.60
CA CYS A 331 -7.24 -10.21 -2.86
C CYS A 331 -5.85 -9.68 -3.20
N VAL A 332 -5.68 -8.38 -3.43
CA VAL A 332 -4.38 -7.74 -3.66
C VAL A 332 -4.23 -6.48 -2.79
N GLY A 333 -3.02 -5.98 -2.66
CA GLY A 333 -2.74 -4.78 -1.88
C GLY A 333 -3.09 -4.94 -0.40
N ASP A 334 -3.64 -3.91 0.20
CA ASP A 334 -4.05 -3.91 1.62
C ASP A 334 -5.18 -4.93 1.90
N ALA A 335 -5.99 -5.30 0.90
CA ALA A 335 -6.99 -6.35 1.05
C ALA A 335 -6.35 -7.75 1.24
N ALA A 336 -5.13 -7.96 0.74
CA ALA A 336 -4.34 -9.18 0.92
C ALA A 336 -3.43 -9.12 2.15
N CYS A 337 -2.92 -7.93 2.52
CA CYS A 337 -2.04 -7.77 3.68
C CYS A 337 -2.00 -6.31 4.15
N GLY A 338 -2.80 -5.98 5.17
CA GLY A 338 -2.77 -4.67 5.84
C GLY A 338 -1.80 -4.70 7.02
N MET A 339 -0.59 -4.17 6.85
CA MET A 339 0.48 -4.20 7.85
C MET A 339 0.52 -2.97 8.76
N HIS A 340 1.19 -3.13 9.91
CA HIS A 340 1.63 -1.99 10.72
C HIS A 340 2.66 -1.15 9.94
N PRO A 341 2.58 0.18 9.94
CA PRO A 341 3.42 1.03 9.09
C PRO A 341 4.89 1.12 9.51
N VAL A 342 5.27 0.63 10.71
CA VAL A 342 6.64 0.73 11.26
C VAL A 342 7.74 0.22 10.32
N THR A 343 7.42 -0.73 9.46
CA THR A 343 8.40 -1.28 8.50
C THR A 343 8.26 -0.70 7.09
N ALA A 344 7.31 0.21 6.87
CA ALA A 344 7.02 0.85 5.57
C ALA A 344 6.81 -0.13 4.38
N HIS A 345 6.43 -1.39 4.66
CA HIS A 345 6.32 -2.44 3.64
C HIS A 345 4.93 -2.57 3.00
N GLY A 346 3.90 -1.86 3.48
CA GLY A 346 2.51 -2.07 3.03
C GLY A 346 2.35 -1.98 1.51
N PHE A 347 2.71 -0.84 0.91
CA PHE A 347 2.60 -0.66 -0.54
C PHE A 347 3.56 -1.57 -1.34
N ASN A 348 4.78 -1.81 -0.82
CA ASN A 348 5.75 -2.70 -1.46
C ASN A 348 5.20 -4.14 -1.56
N LEU A 349 4.56 -4.65 -0.52
CA LEU A 349 3.88 -5.95 -0.55
C LEU A 349 2.63 -5.92 -1.43
N GLY A 350 1.94 -4.78 -1.48
CA GLY A 350 0.84 -4.57 -2.43
C GLY A 350 1.28 -4.75 -3.87
N LEU A 351 2.40 -4.14 -4.27
CA LEU A 351 2.98 -4.33 -5.61
C LEU A 351 3.44 -5.77 -5.86
N LYS A 352 4.07 -6.42 -4.86
CA LYS A 352 4.43 -7.84 -4.96
C LYS A 352 3.20 -8.75 -5.13
N SER A 353 2.05 -8.41 -4.52
CA SER A 353 0.80 -9.15 -4.75
C SER A 353 0.30 -9.01 -6.18
N VAL A 354 0.40 -7.82 -6.75
CA VAL A 354 0.05 -7.55 -8.15
C VAL A 354 0.97 -8.33 -9.09
N GLU A 355 2.29 -8.26 -8.89
CA GLU A 355 3.29 -9.00 -9.66
C GLU A 355 2.99 -10.51 -9.65
N ALA A 356 2.78 -11.09 -8.46
CA ALA A 356 2.51 -12.51 -8.29
C ALA A 356 1.20 -12.94 -8.98
N LEU A 357 0.12 -12.14 -8.85
CA LEU A 357 -1.15 -12.46 -9.49
C LEU A 357 -1.02 -12.43 -11.02
N VAL A 358 -0.44 -11.38 -11.58
CA VAL A 358 -0.27 -11.23 -13.04
C VAL A 358 0.64 -12.33 -13.60
N ALA A 359 1.70 -12.71 -12.90
CA ALA A 359 2.58 -13.80 -13.30
C ALA A 359 1.81 -15.13 -13.42
N GLU A 360 0.98 -15.47 -12.41
CA GLU A 360 0.22 -16.72 -12.43
C GLU A 360 -0.95 -16.69 -13.42
N LEU A 361 -1.62 -15.54 -13.62
CA LEU A 361 -2.63 -15.37 -14.67
C LEU A 361 -2.02 -15.55 -16.06
N THR A 362 -0.87 -14.92 -16.31
CA THR A 362 -0.14 -15.05 -17.58
C THR A 362 0.26 -16.50 -17.84
N ARG A 363 0.80 -17.19 -16.84
CA ARG A 363 1.16 -18.60 -16.91
C ARG A 363 -0.07 -19.49 -17.16
N GLY A 364 -1.17 -19.24 -16.44
CA GLY A 364 -2.43 -19.97 -16.59
C GLY A 364 -2.98 -19.85 -18.00
N ARG A 365 -3.03 -18.64 -18.56
CA ARG A 365 -3.48 -18.42 -19.94
C ARG A 365 -2.64 -19.17 -20.99
N ARG A 366 -1.31 -19.17 -20.82
CA ARG A 366 -0.42 -19.95 -21.71
C ARG A 366 -0.71 -21.45 -21.67
N LEU A 367 -1.29 -21.93 -20.57
CA LEU A 367 -1.69 -23.33 -20.39
C LEU A 367 -3.18 -23.57 -20.71
N GLY A 368 -3.88 -22.59 -21.32
CA GLY A 368 -5.29 -22.68 -21.68
C GLY A 368 -6.26 -22.68 -20.48
N ARG A 369 -5.83 -22.18 -19.30
CA ARG A 369 -6.68 -22.09 -18.11
C ARG A 369 -7.46 -20.77 -18.06
N ALA A 370 -8.67 -20.85 -17.50
CA ALA A 370 -9.48 -19.67 -17.23
C ALA A 370 -8.82 -18.76 -16.16
N LEU A 371 -9.13 -17.46 -16.19
CA LEU A 371 -8.59 -16.48 -15.22
C LEU A 371 -9.01 -16.80 -13.78
N GLY A 372 -10.25 -17.30 -13.58
CA GLY A 372 -10.77 -17.72 -12.29
C GLY A 372 -10.42 -19.16 -11.89
N ASP A 373 -9.52 -19.86 -12.62
CA ASP A 373 -9.14 -21.25 -12.33
C ASP A 373 -8.54 -21.39 -10.93
N ALA A 374 -9.09 -22.30 -10.14
CA ALA A 374 -8.70 -22.51 -8.74
C ALA A 374 -7.21 -22.85 -8.57
N THR A 375 -6.59 -23.54 -9.56
CA THR A 375 -5.17 -23.88 -9.51
C THR A 375 -4.29 -22.67 -9.73
N VAL A 376 -4.69 -21.76 -10.63
CA VAL A 376 -4.00 -20.49 -10.89
C VAL A 376 -4.04 -19.63 -9.63
N LEU A 377 -5.23 -19.47 -9.04
CA LEU A 377 -5.43 -18.68 -7.85
C LEU A 377 -4.69 -19.26 -6.62
N ALA A 378 -4.69 -20.57 -6.43
CA ALA A 378 -3.94 -21.23 -5.35
C ALA A 378 -2.42 -21.04 -5.48
N ARG A 379 -1.87 -20.98 -6.70
CA ARG A 379 -0.45 -20.67 -6.92
C ARG A 379 -0.14 -19.22 -6.54
N TYR A 380 -1.00 -18.28 -6.94
CA TYR A 380 -0.90 -16.88 -6.51
C TYR A 380 -0.90 -16.78 -4.98
N GLU A 381 -1.87 -17.39 -4.30
CA GLU A 381 -1.98 -17.39 -2.84
C GLU A 381 -0.69 -17.87 -2.20
N ARG A 382 -0.16 -19.01 -2.66
CA ARG A 382 1.10 -19.56 -2.15
C ARG A 382 2.29 -18.64 -2.37
N ALA A 383 2.41 -18.06 -3.57
CA ALA A 383 3.51 -17.15 -3.91
C ALA A 383 3.49 -15.90 -3.02
N HIS A 384 2.32 -15.28 -2.87
CA HIS A 384 2.19 -14.08 -2.05
C HIS A 384 2.32 -14.38 -0.54
N TRP A 385 1.85 -15.53 -0.06
CA TRP A 385 2.07 -15.94 1.34
C TRP A 385 3.54 -16.11 1.68
N LEU A 386 4.31 -16.74 0.81
CA LEU A 386 5.74 -16.91 1.00
C LEU A 386 6.47 -15.55 1.04
N ALA A 387 6.01 -14.57 0.27
CA ALA A 387 6.59 -13.23 0.25
C ALA A 387 6.14 -12.35 1.44
N SER A 388 4.89 -12.44 1.87
CA SER A 388 4.29 -11.50 2.84
C SER A 388 4.36 -11.99 4.28
N ARG A 389 4.16 -13.28 4.54
CA ARG A 389 4.02 -13.82 5.91
C ARG A 389 5.27 -13.67 6.77
N PRO A 390 6.49 -13.92 6.27
CA PRO A 390 7.70 -13.70 7.08
C PRO A 390 7.83 -12.23 7.50
N THR A 391 7.62 -11.30 6.58
CA THR A 391 7.70 -9.86 6.85
C THR A 391 6.60 -9.41 7.81
N TYR A 392 5.37 -9.94 7.65
CA TYR A 392 4.27 -9.66 8.56
C TYR A 392 4.58 -10.12 10.00
N LEU A 393 5.05 -11.37 10.16
CA LEU A 393 5.42 -11.91 11.48
C LEU A 393 6.60 -11.18 12.10
N ALA A 394 7.63 -10.82 11.30
CA ALA A 394 8.75 -10.02 11.77
C ALA A 394 8.29 -8.64 12.25
N THR A 395 7.40 -7.98 11.50
CA THR A 395 6.82 -6.68 11.89
C THR A 395 6.03 -6.81 13.20
N GLN A 396 5.20 -7.84 13.35
CA GLN A 396 4.46 -8.10 14.59
C GLN A 396 5.40 -8.31 15.77
N LEU A 397 6.46 -9.11 15.59
CA LEU A 397 7.46 -9.34 16.63
C LEU A 397 8.18 -8.07 17.05
N VAL A 398 8.64 -7.26 16.08
CA VAL A 398 9.27 -5.96 16.33
C VAL A 398 8.32 -5.06 17.09
N THR A 399 7.09 -4.88 16.59
CA THR A 399 6.09 -4.03 17.24
C THR A 399 5.83 -4.50 18.67
N HIS A 400 5.65 -5.80 18.89
CA HIS A 400 5.42 -6.36 20.21
C HIS A 400 6.61 -6.12 21.15
N LEU A 401 7.84 -6.41 20.70
CA LEU A 401 9.06 -6.21 21.48
C LEU A 401 9.25 -4.74 21.87
N PHE A 402 8.98 -3.82 20.96
CA PHE A 402 9.25 -2.40 21.16
C PHE A 402 8.09 -1.62 21.83
N THR A 403 6.90 -2.19 21.92
CA THR A 403 5.76 -1.60 22.65
C THR A 403 5.66 -2.04 24.12
N HIS A 404 6.38 -3.11 24.53
CA HIS A 404 6.39 -3.56 25.91
C HIS A 404 7.42 -2.78 26.75
N GLU A 405 6.98 -2.17 27.85
CA GLU A 405 7.80 -1.25 28.67
C GLU A 405 8.43 -1.89 29.90
N THR A 406 8.35 -3.22 30.03
CA THR A 406 8.96 -3.94 31.16
C THR A 406 10.49 -3.87 31.14
N ALA A 407 11.13 -3.83 32.33
CA ALA A 407 12.60 -3.76 32.43
C ALA A 407 13.33 -4.87 31.67
N PRO A 408 12.87 -6.15 31.68
CA PRO A 408 13.47 -7.20 30.85
C PRO A 408 13.35 -6.93 29.35
N ALA A 409 12.23 -6.39 28.88
CA ALA A 409 12.05 -6.06 27.46
C ALA A 409 13.00 -4.95 26.99
N ARG A 410 13.23 -3.92 27.85
CA ARG A 410 14.20 -2.85 27.58
C ARG A 410 15.62 -3.42 27.44
N LEU A 411 16.04 -4.28 28.38
CA LEU A 411 17.37 -4.89 28.31
C LEU A 411 17.55 -5.76 27.06
N LEU A 412 16.52 -6.54 26.70
CA LEU A 412 16.54 -7.36 25.49
C LEU A 412 16.63 -6.49 24.21
N ARG A 413 15.93 -5.36 24.15
CA ARG A 413 16.01 -4.42 23.01
C ARG A 413 17.40 -3.85 22.85
N HIS A 414 17.98 -3.29 23.94
CA HIS A 414 19.33 -2.76 23.91
C HIS A 414 20.36 -3.82 23.48
N ALA A 415 20.26 -5.04 24.01
CA ALA A 415 21.12 -6.14 23.60
C ALA A 415 20.91 -6.51 22.12
N ALA A 416 19.67 -6.61 21.66
CA ALA A 416 19.32 -6.95 20.27
C ALA A 416 19.84 -5.90 19.28
N LEU A 417 19.70 -4.60 19.57
CA LEU A 417 20.22 -3.54 18.71
C LEU A 417 21.75 -3.55 18.63
N ARG A 418 22.44 -3.72 19.78
CA ARG A 418 23.93 -3.79 19.82
C ARG A 418 24.49 -5.02 19.14
N ILE A 419 23.84 -6.19 19.33
CA ILE A 419 24.20 -7.42 18.63
C ILE A 419 23.93 -7.28 17.14
N GLY A 420 22.74 -6.78 16.77
CA GLY A 420 22.36 -6.54 15.38
C GLY A 420 23.34 -5.63 14.66
N GLN A 421 23.83 -4.55 15.32
CA GLN A 421 24.85 -3.67 14.75
C GLN A 421 26.19 -4.38 14.49
N ARG A 422 26.59 -5.30 15.35
CA ARG A 422 27.88 -6.02 15.21
C ARG A 422 27.79 -7.21 14.26
N PHE A 423 26.59 -7.77 14.06
CA PHE A 423 26.41 -8.97 13.27
C PHE A 423 26.10 -8.62 11.80
N ALA A 424 27.13 -8.50 10.97
CA ALA A 424 27.02 -8.11 9.56
C ALA A 424 26.01 -8.97 8.74
N PRO A 425 25.89 -10.31 8.91
CA PRO A 425 24.87 -11.07 8.22
C PRO A 425 23.44 -10.62 8.52
N PHE A 426 23.14 -10.22 9.76
CA PHE A 426 21.84 -9.68 10.14
C PHE A 426 21.57 -8.34 9.42
N ARG A 427 22.53 -7.39 9.47
CA ARG A 427 22.37 -6.12 8.77
C ARG A 427 22.15 -6.31 7.27
N ARG A 428 22.93 -7.23 6.65
CA ARG A 428 22.75 -7.57 5.23
C ARG A 428 21.36 -8.15 4.93
N ALA A 429 20.86 -9.05 5.79
CA ALA A 429 19.53 -9.61 5.63
C ALA A 429 18.43 -8.54 5.75
N VAL A 430 18.56 -7.61 6.71
CA VAL A 430 17.63 -6.49 6.85
C VAL A 430 17.73 -5.53 5.66
N ALA A 431 18.95 -5.17 5.24
CA ALA A 431 19.17 -4.32 4.07
C ALA A 431 18.61 -4.96 2.80
N ALA A 432 18.79 -6.28 2.59
CA ALA A 432 18.18 -7.01 1.49
C ALA A 432 16.63 -6.94 1.54
N SER A 433 16.03 -7.06 2.72
CA SER A 433 14.58 -6.90 2.89
C SER A 433 14.12 -5.47 2.57
N LEU A 434 14.89 -4.46 2.98
CA LEU A 434 14.57 -3.04 2.72
C LEU A 434 14.77 -2.66 1.25
N THR A 435 15.66 -3.31 0.53
CA THR A 435 15.84 -3.13 -0.92
C THR A 435 14.87 -3.98 -1.74
N GLY A 436 14.27 -5.01 -1.13
CA GLY A 436 13.37 -5.94 -1.80
C GLY A 436 14.09 -7.03 -2.59
N ALA A 437 15.40 -7.23 -2.32
CA ALA A 437 16.25 -8.24 -2.96
C ALA A 437 15.96 -9.65 -2.41
#